data_d8fb82a897bb368371a988ede49d84c4
#
_entry.id   d8fb82a897bb368371a988ede49d84c4
#
_cell.length_a   1.000
_cell.length_b   1.000
_cell.length_c   1.000
_cell.angle_alpha   90.00
_cell.angle_beta   90.00
_cell.angle_gamma   90.00
#
_symmetry.space_group_name_H-M   'P 1'
#
loop_
_entity.id
_entity.type
_entity.pdbx_description
1 polymer ?
#
loop_
_entity_poly.entity_id
_entity_poly.type
_entity_poly.pdbx_seq_one_letter_code
_entity_poly.pdbx_strand_id
1 'polypeptide(L)'
;MCATDLPTRHGADLQRARRTAAPIKRFLKGPSEPDTATWKAIGASLTVGDAPMDALLEWMFEVGLGKSMRLYEQALHQGIAAIPDAPEALRTFFARVETPPAWVDPQRLDEGARACGISGLTGMRVLRDLGLLAGYQASAINRTLVLTGALEKGPQRRIAETTKWWIDCTRPRGMARGAAGYRSTLHVRLVHALVRRRVSRLEQWDFITMACPSTRETCRRPIWPSRRSS
;
A
#
# COMPACT_ATOMS: atom_id res chain seq x y z
N MET A 1 -4.58 12.79 23.70
CA MET A 1 -5.31 11.52 23.45
C MET A 1 -4.32 10.39 23.58
N CYS A 2 -4.53 9.49 24.53
CA CYS A 2 -3.64 8.37 24.84
C CYS A 2 -3.41 7.47 23.63
N ALA A 3 -2.16 7.04 23.46
CA ALA A 3 -1.64 6.24 22.35
C ALA A 3 -2.00 4.73 22.47
N THR A 4 -3.19 4.37 22.95
CA THR A 4 -3.50 3.00 23.36
C THR A 4 -4.72 2.37 22.69
N ASP A 5 -5.51 3.09 21.90
CA ASP A 5 -6.71 2.50 21.33
C ASP A 5 -6.44 1.99 19.92
N LEU A 6 -6.21 0.69 19.83
CA LEU A 6 -6.16 -0.03 18.55
C LEU A 6 -7.50 0.10 17.84
N PRO A 7 -7.51 0.14 16.48
CA PRO A 7 -8.77 0.15 15.74
C PRO A 7 -9.65 -1.02 16.15
N THR A 8 -10.93 -0.77 16.38
CA THR A 8 -11.85 -1.82 16.88
C THR A 8 -12.01 -2.99 15.93
N ARG A 9 -11.73 -2.80 14.63
CA ARG A 9 -11.67 -3.91 13.66
C ARG A 9 -10.53 -4.90 13.94
N HIS A 10 -9.49 -4.47 14.67
CA HIS A 10 -8.38 -5.34 15.03
C HIS A 10 -8.85 -6.31 16.11
N GLY A 11 -9.11 -7.55 15.71
CA GLY A 11 -9.64 -8.57 16.61
C GLY A 11 -11.16 -8.59 16.75
N ALA A 12 -11.91 -7.83 15.97
CA ALA A 12 -13.37 -7.78 16.05
C ALA A 12 -14.06 -9.16 15.95
N ASP A 13 -13.47 -10.11 15.21
CA ASP A 13 -13.98 -11.47 15.08
C ASP A 13 -12.84 -12.50 15.08
N LEU A 14 -12.19 -12.65 16.24
CA LEU A 14 -11.12 -13.62 16.43
C LEU A 14 -11.59 -15.07 16.25
N GLN A 15 -12.84 -15.36 16.62
CA GLN A 15 -13.37 -16.71 16.50
C GLN A 15 -13.53 -17.13 15.04
N ARG A 16 -14.02 -16.21 14.19
CA ARG A 16 -14.09 -16.44 12.75
C ARG A 16 -12.69 -16.60 12.15
N ALA A 17 -11.76 -15.71 12.50
CA ALA A 17 -10.37 -15.77 12.05
C ALA A 17 -9.72 -17.11 12.38
N ARG A 18 -9.88 -17.58 13.62
CA ARG A 18 -9.38 -18.90 14.08
C ARG A 18 -10.00 -20.06 13.32
N ARG A 19 -11.31 -20.04 13.08
CA ARG A 19 -12.00 -21.06 12.26
C ARG A 19 -11.48 -21.09 10.82
N THR A 20 -11.33 -19.91 10.20
CA THR A 20 -10.82 -19.79 8.83
C THR A 20 -9.37 -20.27 8.72
N ALA A 21 -8.54 -20.02 9.73
CA ALA A 21 -7.14 -20.44 9.76
C ALA A 21 -6.95 -21.93 10.16
N ALA A 22 -7.92 -22.56 10.79
CA ALA A 22 -7.79 -23.92 11.33
C ALA A 22 -7.26 -24.96 10.31
N PRO A 23 -7.70 -25.00 9.04
CA PRO A 23 -7.17 -25.95 8.07
C PRO A 23 -5.68 -25.78 7.77
N ILE A 24 -5.17 -24.54 7.91
CA ILE A 24 -3.77 -24.21 7.59
C ILE A 24 -2.87 -24.43 8.81
N LYS A 25 -3.41 -24.23 10.02
CA LYS A 25 -2.66 -24.37 11.28
C LYS A 25 -1.94 -25.71 11.42
N ARG A 26 -2.53 -26.80 10.92
CA ARG A 26 -1.94 -28.15 10.98
C ARG A 26 -0.62 -28.30 10.21
N PHE A 27 -0.33 -27.38 9.30
CA PHE A 27 0.91 -27.39 8.50
C PHE A 27 1.99 -26.46 9.07
N LEU A 28 1.66 -25.66 10.08
CA LEU A 28 2.61 -24.72 10.68
C LEU A 28 3.53 -25.45 11.66
N LYS A 29 4.83 -25.19 11.50
CA LYS A 29 5.87 -25.61 12.44
C LYS A 29 6.12 -24.43 13.38
N GLY A 30 5.43 -24.36 14.51
CA GLY A 30 5.60 -23.29 15.51
C GLY A 30 4.28 -22.67 15.96
N PRO A 31 4.35 -21.55 16.70
CA PRO A 31 3.15 -20.86 17.21
C PRO A 31 2.22 -20.46 16.07
N SER A 32 0.95 -20.80 16.19
CA SER A 32 -0.08 -20.46 15.20
C SER A 32 -0.74 -19.12 15.44
N GLU A 33 -0.43 -18.47 16.54
CA GLU A 33 -0.95 -17.14 16.89
C GLU A 33 0.23 -16.25 17.33
N PRO A 34 0.20 -14.96 17.04
CA PRO A 34 1.22 -14.03 17.47
C PRO A 34 1.17 -13.84 19.00
N ASP A 35 2.30 -13.52 19.59
CA ASP A 35 2.34 -13.06 20.98
C ASP A 35 1.65 -11.68 21.13
N THR A 36 1.42 -11.26 22.37
CA THR A 36 0.71 -10.01 22.68
C THR A 36 1.42 -8.77 22.12
N ALA A 37 2.76 -8.75 22.08
CA ALA A 37 3.51 -7.62 21.57
C ALA A 37 3.37 -7.51 20.04
N THR A 38 3.54 -8.62 19.35
CA THR A 38 3.33 -8.72 17.90
C THR A 38 1.89 -8.37 17.52
N TRP A 39 0.90 -8.88 18.28
CA TRP A 39 -0.51 -8.56 18.08
C TRP A 39 -0.78 -7.05 18.17
N LYS A 40 -0.27 -6.40 19.21
CA LYS A 40 -0.39 -4.94 19.38
C LYS A 40 0.33 -4.18 18.28
N ALA A 41 1.52 -4.60 17.88
CA ALA A 41 2.26 -3.97 16.78
C ALA A 41 1.51 -4.04 15.44
N ILE A 42 0.90 -5.19 15.11
CA ILE A 42 0.04 -5.37 13.94
C ILE A 42 -1.15 -4.41 14.02
N GLY A 43 -1.84 -4.34 15.17
CA GLY A 43 -2.96 -3.43 15.35
C GLY A 43 -2.57 -1.96 15.20
N ALA A 44 -1.46 -1.55 15.77
CA ALA A 44 -0.92 -0.20 15.63
C ALA A 44 -0.56 0.13 14.16
N SER A 45 -0.04 -0.83 13.41
CA SER A 45 0.28 -0.65 11.99
C SER A 45 -0.93 -0.32 11.11
N LEU A 46 -2.14 -0.66 11.56
CA LEU A 46 -3.37 -0.31 10.84
C LEU A 46 -3.67 1.19 10.83
N THR A 47 -3.07 1.96 11.74
CA THR A 47 -3.23 3.42 11.81
C THR A 47 -2.20 4.18 10.98
N VAL A 48 -1.31 3.45 10.31
CA VAL A 48 -0.10 3.96 9.68
C VAL A 48 -0.29 4.05 8.16
N GLY A 49 -0.11 5.23 7.53
CA GLY A 49 -0.20 5.51 6.09
C GLY A 49 1.18 5.51 5.39
N ASP A 50 1.32 6.21 4.28
CA ASP A 50 2.58 6.38 3.53
C ASP A 50 3.03 7.84 3.61
N ALA A 51 3.67 8.22 4.73
CA ALA A 51 4.01 9.61 5.00
C ALA A 51 4.81 10.30 3.87
N PRO A 52 5.83 9.66 3.24
CA PRO A 52 6.55 10.30 2.14
C PRO A 52 5.67 10.57 0.92
N MET A 53 4.82 9.62 0.54
CA MET A 53 3.92 9.79 -0.60
C MET A 53 2.77 10.73 -0.28
N ASP A 54 2.25 10.69 0.96
CA ASP A 54 1.18 11.58 1.38
C ASP A 54 1.66 13.04 1.41
N ALA A 55 2.89 13.31 1.88
CA ALA A 55 3.49 14.64 1.83
C ALA A 55 3.72 15.14 0.40
N LEU A 56 4.22 14.27 -0.49
CA LEU A 56 4.35 14.59 -1.91
C LEU A 56 2.99 14.93 -2.52
N LEU A 57 1.96 14.16 -2.20
CA LEU A 57 0.61 14.37 -2.71
C LEU A 57 0.01 15.71 -2.24
N GLU A 58 0.24 16.14 -1.00
CA GLU A 58 -0.20 17.46 -0.51
C GLU A 58 0.43 18.57 -1.36
N TRP A 59 1.75 18.52 -1.57
CA TRP A 59 2.42 19.44 -2.47
C TRP A 59 1.83 19.42 -3.89
N MET A 60 1.51 18.23 -4.42
CA MET A 60 0.91 18.10 -5.75
C MET A 60 -0.45 18.81 -5.85
N PHE A 61 -1.24 18.80 -4.78
CA PHE A 61 -2.51 19.54 -4.74
C PHE A 61 -2.31 21.05 -4.58
N GLU A 62 -1.30 21.49 -3.85
CA GLU A 62 -0.99 22.91 -3.67
C GLU A 62 -0.56 23.59 -4.97
N VAL A 63 0.28 22.94 -5.76
CA VAL A 63 0.81 23.50 -7.02
C VAL A 63 -0.02 23.16 -8.25
N GLY A 64 -1.04 22.31 -8.09
CA GLY A 64 -1.92 21.82 -9.15
C GLY A 64 -1.47 20.47 -9.73
N LEU A 65 -2.40 19.52 -9.73
CA LEU A 65 -2.15 18.12 -10.11
C LEU A 65 -1.60 17.96 -11.53
N GLY A 66 -2.06 18.76 -12.49
CA GLY A 66 -1.62 18.63 -13.89
C GLY A 66 -0.14 18.92 -14.10
N LYS A 67 0.41 19.94 -13.44
CA LYS A 67 1.83 20.30 -13.51
C LYS A 67 2.68 19.33 -12.70
N SER A 68 2.29 19.09 -11.47
CA SER A 68 3.03 18.22 -10.54
C SER A 68 3.08 16.77 -11.01
N MET A 69 2.00 16.26 -11.61
CA MET A 69 1.96 14.92 -12.18
C MET A 69 2.98 14.77 -13.33
N ARG A 70 3.09 15.77 -14.21
CA ARG A 70 4.09 15.73 -15.30
C ARG A 70 5.51 15.67 -14.75
N LEU A 71 5.82 16.48 -13.72
CA LEU A 71 7.14 16.46 -13.06
C LEU A 71 7.40 15.11 -12.37
N TYR A 72 6.39 14.55 -11.72
CA TYR A 72 6.48 13.24 -11.07
C TYR A 72 6.76 12.14 -12.10
N GLU A 73 6.01 12.09 -13.21
CA GLU A 73 6.22 11.13 -14.28
C GLU A 73 7.59 11.30 -14.94
N GLN A 74 8.05 12.53 -15.15
CA GLN A 74 9.39 12.79 -15.67
C GLN A 74 10.46 12.25 -14.72
N ALA A 75 10.37 12.54 -13.41
CA ALA A 75 11.29 12.01 -12.42
C ALA A 75 11.26 10.47 -12.36
N LEU A 76 10.07 9.88 -12.49
CA LEU A 76 9.88 8.44 -12.47
C LEU A 76 10.55 7.72 -13.66
N HIS A 77 10.52 8.35 -14.83
CA HIS A 77 11.07 7.77 -16.07
C HIS A 77 12.55 8.12 -16.31
N GLN A 78 12.96 9.34 -16.01
CA GLN A 78 14.28 9.87 -16.34
C GLN A 78 15.19 10.03 -15.11
N GLY A 79 14.61 9.92 -13.91
CA GLY A 79 15.27 10.22 -12.64
C GLY A 79 15.16 11.69 -12.24
N ILE A 80 15.23 11.95 -10.94
CA ILE A 80 15.09 13.31 -10.39
C ILE A 80 16.19 14.26 -10.87
N ALA A 81 17.38 13.75 -11.16
CA ALA A 81 18.50 14.53 -11.66
C ALA A 81 18.27 15.11 -13.08
N ALA A 82 17.33 14.54 -13.85
CA ALA A 82 16.98 15.05 -15.18
C ALA A 82 16.01 16.26 -15.12
N ILE A 83 15.62 16.71 -13.95
CA ILE A 83 14.74 17.87 -13.77
C ILE A 83 15.56 19.01 -13.17
N PRO A 84 16.00 19.98 -13.99
CA PRO A 84 16.62 21.20 -13.47
C PRO A 84 15.65 21.89 -12.50
N ASP A 85 16.15 22.41 -11.39
CA ASP A 85 15.36 23.11 -10.38
C ASP A 85 14.16 22.30 -9.86
N ALA A 86 14.34 20.97 -9.73
CA ALA A 86 13.30 20.11 -9.21
C ALA A 86 12.77 20.63 -7.86
N PRO A 87 11.43 20.69 -7.67
CA PRO A 87 10.84 21.11 -6.41
C PRO A 87 11.32 20.26 -5.23
N GLU A 88 11.48 20.91 -4.07
CA GLU A 88 12.02 20.25 -2.86
C GLU A 88 11.22 19.02 -2.44
N ALA A 89 9.88 19.09 -2.50
CA ALA A 89 9.02 17.96 -2.19
C ALA A 89 9.31 16.73 -3.08
N LEU A 90 9.58 16.99 -4.37
CA LEU A 90 9.91 15.94 -5.32
C LEU A 90 11.31 15.36 -5.06
N ARG A 91 12.30 16.22 -4.81
CA ARG A 91 13.67 15.79 -4.45
C ARG A 91 13.67 14.94 -3.18
N THR A 92 13.01 15.40 -2.12
CA THR A 92 12.91 14.71 -0.84
C THR A 92 12.26 13.34 -0.99
N PHE A 93 11.18 13.26 -1.77
CA PHE A 93 10.51 11.98 -2.04
C PHE A 93 11.43 11.00 -2.77
N PHE A 94 12.04 11.43 -3.88
CA PHE A 94 12.91 10.54 -4.67
C PHE A 94 14.19 10.17 -3.92
N ALA A 95 14.81 11.07 -3.18
CA ALA A 95 15.95 10.75 -2.32
C ALA A 95 15.59 9.63 -1.31
N ARG A 96 14.39 9.69 -0.72
CA ARG A 96 13.91 8.68 0.23
C ARG A 96 13.68 7.32 -0.42
N VAL A 97 13.04 7.27 -1.60
CA VAL A 97 12.67 6.00 -2.23
C VAL A 97 13.80 5.37 -3.04
N GLU A 98 14.79 6.17 -3.45
CA GLU A 98 15.96 5.69 -4.19
C GLU A 98 17.11 5.24 -3.28
N THR A 99 17.02 5.49 -1.97
CA THR A 99 17.97 5.00 -0.97
C THR A 99 17.46 3.66 -0.42
N PRO A 100 18.00 2.53 -0.87
CA PRO A 100 17.57 1.23 -0.36
C PRO A 100 17.97 1.10 1.11
N PRO A 101 17.11 0.52 1.97
CA PRO A 101 17.51 0.17 3.33
C PRO A 101 18.72 -0.77 3.35
N ALA A 102 19.57 -0.65 4.36
CA ALA A 102 20.81 -1.43 4.47
C ALA A 102 20.59 -2.97 4.49
N TRP A 103 19.38 -3.42 4.84
CA TRP A 103 19.04 -4.85 4.84
C TRP A 103 18.63 -5.38 3.47
N VAL A 104 18.48 -4.53 2.44
CA VAL A 104 18.12 -4.94 1.08
C VAL A 104 19.35 -5.48 0.38
N ASP A 105 19.29 -6.75 0.02
CA ASP A 105 20.31 -7.45 -0.75
C ASP A 105 19.83 -7.61 -2.20
N PRO A 106 20.46 -6.95 -3.18
CA PRO A 106 20.09 -7.04 -4.59
C PRO A 106 20.17 -8.47 -5.16
N GLN A 107 21.13 -9.28 -4.68
CA GLN A 107 21.28 -10.66 -5.14
C GLN A 107 20.07 -11.51 -4.70
N ARG A 108 19.65 -11.36 -3.45
CA ARG A 108 18.44 -12.04 -2.93
C ARG A 108 17.17 -11.59 -3.64
N LEU A 109 17.08 -10.32 -4.04
CA LEU A 109 15.95 -9.85 -4.86
C LEU A 109 15.93 -10.55 -6.22
N ASP A 110 17.06 -10.70 -6.88
CA ASP A 110 17.16 -11.40 -8.17
C ASP A 110 16.91 -12.92 -8.04
N GLU A 111 17.32 -13.53 -6.95
CA GLU A 111 17.00 -14.93 -6.62
C GLU A 111 15.49 -15.11 -6.42
N GLY A 112 14.86 -14.21 -5.65
CA GLY A 112 13.41 -14.18 -5.46
C GLY A 112 12.65 -13.97 -6.78
N ALA A 113 13.11 -13.07 -7.63
CA ALA A 113 12.54 -12.83 -8.96
C ALA A 113 12.61 -14.08 -9.84
N ARG A 114 13.75 -14.80 -9.84
CA ARG A 114 13.88 -16.08 -10.55
C ARG A 114 12.94 -17.15 -10.01
N ALA A 115 12.84 -17.29 -8.70
CA ALA A 115 11.93 -18.23 -8.06
C ALA A 115 10.47 -17.95 -8.47
N CYS A 116 10.06 -16.68 -8.47
CA CYS A 116 8.75 -16.27 -8.95
C CYS A 116 8.55 -16.59 -10.45
N GLY A 117 9.57 -16.36 -11.28
CA GLY A 117 9.53 -16.66 -12.71
C GLY A 117 9.36 -18.15 -12.99
N ILE A 118 10.08 -19.02 -12.25
CA ILE A 118 9.96 -20.48 -12.37
C ILE A 118 8.58 -20.96 -11.96
N SER A 119 7.92 -20.31 -11.02
CA SER A 119 6.56 -20.67 -10.58
C SER A 119 5.50 -20.53 -11.68
N GLY A 120 5.76 -19.70 -12.70
CA GLY A 120 4.93 -19.56 -13.91
C GLY A 120 3.43 -19.36 -13.61
N LEU A 121 2.58 -20.09 -14.33
CA LEU A 121 1.12 -20.03 -14.16
C LEU A 121 0.67 -20.42 -12.74
N THR A 122 1.40 -21.29 -12.05
CA THR A 122 1.07 -21.68 -10.67
C THR A 122 1.21 -20.51 -9.72
N GLY A 123 2.29 -19.72 -9.84
CA GLY A 123 2.47 -18.49 -9.07
C GLY A 123 1.34 -17.48 -9.32
N MET A 124 0.92 -17.32 -10.57
CA MET A 124 -0.22 -16.46 -10.92
C MET A 124 -1.55 -16.95 -10.33
N ARG A 125 -1.78 -18.26 -10.29
CA ARG A 125 -2.97 -18.85 -9.64
C ARG A 125 -2.94 -18.62 -8.13
N VAL A 126 -1.79 -18.82 -7.49
CA VAL A 126 -1.61 -18.53 -6.06
C VAL A 126 -1.87 -17.05 -5.77
N LEU A 127 -1.33 -16.14 -6.57
CA LEU A 127 -1.61 -14.69 -6.44
C LEU A 127 -3.11 -14.41 -6.53
N ARG A 128 -3.78 -14.96 -7.53
CA ARG A 128 -5.23 -14.78 -7.73
C ARG A 128 -6.05 -15.36 -6.58
N ASP A 129 -5.80 -16.60 -6.23
CA ASP A 129 -6.71 -17.36 -5.35
C ASP A 129 -6.42 -17.10 -3.87
N LEU A 130 -5.14 -17.03 -3.48
CA LEU A 130 -4.75 -16.77 -2.09
C LEU A 130 -4.48 -15.29 -1.82
N GLY A 131 -3.79 -14.59 -2.71
CA GLY A 131 -3.46 -13.19 -2.51
C GLY A 131 -4.67 -12.26 -2.67
N LEU A 132 -5.45 -12.43 -3.74
CA LEU A 132 -6.56 -11.54 -4.05
C LEU A 132 -7.90 -12.07 -3.51
N LEU A 133 -8.34 -13.25 -3.94
CA LEU A 133 -9.67 -13.75 -3.57
C LEU A 133 -9.77 -14.08 -2.08
N ALA A 134 -8.77 -14.72 -1.49
CA ALA A 134 -8.76 -14.96 -0.05
C ALA A 134 -8.56 -13.66 0.75
N GLY A 135 -7.78 -12.70 0.22
CA GLY A 135 -7.62 -11.37 0.82
C GLY A 135 -8.94 -10.59 0.93
N TYR A 136 -9.87 -10.77 0.00
CA TYR A 136 -11.21 -10.17 0.06
C TYR A 136 -12.11 -10.75 1.17
N GLN A 137 -11.71 -11.82 1.84
CA GLN A 137 -12.35 -12.25 3.09
C GLN A 137 -12.17 -11.23 4.23
N ALA A 138 -11.17 -10.35 4.13
CA ALA A 138 -10.99 -9.24 5.07
C ALA A 138 -11.95 -8.09 4.72
N SER A 139 -13.09 -8.04 5.37
CA SER A 139 -14.19 -7.07 5.11
C SER A 139 -13.75 -5.60 5.10
N ALA A 140 -12.76 -5.26 5.91
CA ALA A 140 -12.23 -3.91 5.99
C ALA A 140 -11.56 -3.40 4.70
N ILE A 141 -10.88 -4.29 3.96
CA ILE A 141 -10.30 -3.97 2.65
C ILE A 141 -11.41 -3.68 1.65
N ASN A 142 -12.48 -4.48 1.67
CA ASN A 142 -13.62 -4.33 0.77
C ASN A 142 -14.34 -3.00 0.98
N ARG A 143 -14.42 -2.49 2.21
CA ARG A 143 -15.08 -1.21 2.48
C ARG A 143 -14.44 -0.05 1.73
N THR A 144 -13.11 0.02 1.67
CA THR A 144 -12.39 1.01 0.86
C THR A 144 -12.74 0.87 -0.62
N LEU A 145 -12.84 -0.36 -1.12
CA LEU A 145 -13.17 -0.64 -2.52
C LEU A 145 -14.62 -0.24 -2.86
N VAL A 146 -15.56 -0.50 -1.96
CA VAL A 146 -16.96 -0.09 -2.10
C VAL A 146 -17.07 1.44 -2.12
N LEU A 147 -16.48 2.12 -1.13
CA LEU A 147 -16.55 3.58 -1.02
C LEU A 147 -15.89 4.33 -2.20
N THR A 148 -14.98 3.70 -2.89
CA THR A 148 -14.32 4.28 -4.07
C THR A 148 -14.97 3.90 -5.40
N GLY A 149 -16.00 3.03 -5.39
CA GLY A 149 -16.59 2.46 -6.61
C GLY A 149 -15.62 1.54 -7.37
N ALA A 150 -14.53 1.11 -6.72
CA ALA A 150 -13.50 0.32 -7.40
C ALA A 150 -13.97 -1.09 -7.79
N LEU A 151 -15.02 -1.61 -7.15
CA LEU A 151 -15.65 -2.89 -7.50
C LEU A 151 -16.50 -2.81 -8.76
N GLU A 152 -17.06 -1.62 -9.06
CA GLU A 152 -17.94 -1.40 -10.23
C GLU A 152 -17.19 -1.50 -11.56
N LYS A 153 -15.88 -1.23 -11.56
CA LYS A 153 -15.01 -1.30 -12.75
C LYS A 153 -14.71 -2.73 -13.22
N GLY A 154 -15.27 -3.71 -12.53
CA GLY A 154 -15.12 -5.13 -12.81
C GLY A 154 -13.84 -5.77 -12.21
N PRO A 155 -13.95 -6.99 -11.69
CA PRO A 155 -12.83 -7.70 -11.05
C PRO A 155 -11.72 -8.07 -12.05
N GLN A 156 -12.06 -8.33 -13.31
CA GLN A 156 -11.11 -8.76 -14.35
C GLN A 156 -10.01 -7.71 -14.58
N ARG A 157 -10.38 -6.44 -14.72
CA ARG A 157 -9.42 -5.35 -14.91
C ARG A 157 -8.46 -5.24 -13.72
N ARG A 158 -8.97 -5.32 -12.50
CA ARG A 158 -8.16 -5.23 -11.29
C ARG A 158 -7.17 -6.40 -11.16
N ILE A 159 -7.63 -7.62 -11.48
CA ILE A 159 -6.76 -8.79 -11.51
C ILE A 159 -5.66 -8.59 -12.54
N ALA A 160 -5.99 -8.10 -13.74
CA ALA A 160 -5.01 -7.83 -14.79
C ALA A 160 -3.98 -6.77 -14.37
N GLU A 161 -4.42 -5.65 -13.78
CA GLU A 161 -3.54 -4.58 -13.28
C GLU A 161 -2.60 -5.09 -12.18
N THR A 162 -3.11 -5.86 -11.22
CA THR A 162 -2.30 -6.46 -10.15
C THR A 162 -1.33 -7.51 -10.69
N THR A 163 -1.78 -8.34 -11.62
CA THR A 163 -0.94 -9.35 -12.28
C THR A 163 0.19 -8.69 -13.06
N LYS A 164 -0.12 -7.62 -13.81
CA LYS A 164 0.90 -6.86 -14.51
C LYS A 164 1.94 -6.28 -13.57
N TRP A 165 1.50 -5.63 -12.49
CA TRP A 165 2.39 -5.11 -11.46
C TRP A 165 3.28 -6.21 -10.87
N TRP A 166 2.70 -7.36 -10.51
CA TRP A 166 3.45 -8.49 -9.98
C TRP A 166 4.52 -9.00 -10.97
N ILE A 167 4.16 -9.16 -12.26
CA ILE A 167 5.09 -9.57 -13.31
C ILE A 167 6.22 -8.55 -13.45
N ASP A 168 5.91 -7.26 -13.48
CA ASP A 168 6.91 -6.20 -13.62
C ASP A 168 7.91 -6.20 -12.44
N CYS A 169 7.42 -6.44 -11.21
CA CYS A 169 8.26 -6.52 -10.01
C CYS A 169 9.13 -7.78 -9.95
N THR A 170 8.64 -8.91 -10.45
CA THR A 170 9.30 -10.22 -10.36
C THR A 170 10.13 -10.59 -11.59
N ARG A 171 10.26 -9.69 -12.57
CA ARG A 171 11.24 -9.85 -13.66
C ARG A 171 12.66 -9.64 -13.14
N PRO A 172 13.67 -10.26 -13.78
CA PRO A 172 15.07 -9.98 -13.44
C PRO A 172 15.32 -8.47 -13.42
N ARG A 173 15.88 -7.97 -12.33
CA ARG A 173 16.09 -6.54 -12.07
C ARG A 173 14.84 -5.66 -12.18
N GLY A 174 13.63 -6.23 -12.09
CA GLY A 174 12.36 -5.48 -12.21
C GLY A 174 12.20 -4.37 -11.18
N MET A 175 12.82 -4.50 -10.02
CA MET A 175 12.83 -3.50 -8.94
C MET A 175 14.05 -2.57 -8.98
N ALA A 176 14.94 -2.69 -9.96
CA ALA A 176 16.02 -1.73 -10.13
C ALA A 176 15.47 -0.34 -10.44
N ARG A 177 16.21 0.71 -10.04
CA ARG A 177 15.82 2.11 -10.28
C ARG A 177 15.47 2.31 -11.76
N GLY A 178 14.32 2.91 -12.03
CA GLY A 178 13.82 3.17 -13.38
C GLY A 178 13.28 1.95 -14.13
N ALA A 179 13.37 0.72 -13.57
CA ALA A 179 12.76 -0.46 -14.17
C ALA A 179 11.22 -0.47 -14.07
N ALA A 180 10.57 -1.34 -14.82
CA ALA A 180 9.11 -1.38 -14.91
C ALA A 180 8.44 -1.63 -13.55
N GLY A 181 8.95 -2.56 -12.73
CA GLY A 181 8.41 -2.86 -11.41
C GLY A 181 8.60 -1.71 -10.42
N TYR A 182 9.77 -1.04 -10.47
CA TYR A 182 10.00 0.17 -9.69
C TYR A 182 8.99 1.27 -10.03
N ARG A 183 8.83 1.60 -11.32
CA ARG A 183 7.89 2.63 -11.77
C ARG A 183 6.45 2.29 -11.42
N SER A 184 6.01 1.07 -11.72
CA SER A 184 4.65 0.64 -11.41
C SER A 184 4.37 0.63 -9.90
N THR A 185 5.35 0.27 -9.06
CA THR A 185 5.21 0.32 -7.60
C THR A 185 5.05 1.75 -7.08
N LEU A 186 5.83 2.70 -7.57
CA LEU A 186 5.69 4.10 -7.18
C LEU A 186 4.35 4.69 -7.67
N HIS A 187 3.91 4.31 -8.87
CA HIS A 187 2.59 4.70 -9.36
C HIS A 187 1.45 4.13 -8.49
N VAL A 188 1.53 2.87 -8.10
CA VAL A 188 0.56 2.25 -7.18
C VAL A 188 0.56 2.94 -5.81
N ARG A 189 1.73 3.32 -5.27
CA ARG A 189 1.80 4.10 -4.02
C ARG A 189 1.07 5.44 -4.14
N LEU A 190 1.23 6.15 -5.26
CA LEU A 190 0.51 7.40 -5.53
C LEU A 190 -1.00 7.19 -5.59
N VAL A 191 -1.47 6.15 -6.29
CA VAL A 191 -2.89 5.79 -6.35
C VAL A 191 -3.43 5.50 -4.94
N HIS A 192 -2.68 4.77 -4.12
CA HIS A 192 -3.08 4.50 -2.73
C HIS A 192 -3.14 5.78 -1.87
N ALA A 193 -2.24 6.73 -2.06
CA ALA A 193 -2.28 8.01 -1.37
C ALA A 193 -3.51 8.83 -1.78
N LEU A 194 -3.83 8.87 -3.08
CA LEU A 194 -5.07 9.49 -3.60
C LEU A 194 -6.33 8.85 -2.98
N VAL A 195 -6.36 7.52 -2.89
CA VAL A 195 -7.46 6.78 -2.26
C VAL A 195 -7.55 7.13 -0.77
N ARG A 196 -6.43 7.12 -0.03
CA ARG A 196 -6.40 7.54 1.39
C ARG A 196 -6.97 8.93 1.56
N ARG A 197 -6.44 9.90 0.79
CA ARG A 197 -6.91 11.29 0.85
C ARG A 197 -8.40 11.42 0.58
N ARG A 198 -8.93 10.71 -0.43
CA ARG A 198 -10.36 10.73 -0.77
C ARG A 198 -11.20 10.10 0.33
N VAL A 199 -10.88 8.87 0.72
CA VAL A 199 -11.69 8.08 1.66
C VAL A 199 -11.67 8.68 3.06
N SER A 200 -10.52 9.20 3.52
CA SER A 200 -10.41 9.85 4.83
C SER A 200 -11.26 11.13 4.99
N ARG A 201 -11.78 11.68 3.91
CA ARG A 201 -12.67 12.85 3.91
C ARG A 201 -14.16 12.49 3.83
N LEU A 202 -14.48 11.22 3.66
CA LEU A 202 -15.87 10.75 3.63
C LEU A 202 -16.41 10.63 5.05
N GLU A 203 -17.61 11.14 5.30
CA GLU A 203 -18.29 11.01 6.59
C GLU A 203 -18.53 9.55 6.99
N GLN A 204 -18.70 8.67 5.99
CA GLN A 204 -18.90 7.23 6.20
C GLN A 204 -17.64 6.49 6.65
N TRP A 205 -16.46 7.15 6.65
CA TRP A 205 -15.23 6.54 7.11
C TRP A 205 -15.00 6.78 8.59
N ASP A 206 -15.17 5.73 9.37
CA ASP A 206 -14.90 5.75 10.81
C ASP A 206 -13.46 5.34 11.11
N PHE A 207 -12.63 6.30 11.52
CA PHE A 207 -11.24 6.07 11.87
C PHE A 207 -11.05 5.22 13.14
N ILE A 208 -12.02 5.24 14.07
CA ILE A 208 -11.95 4.46 15.30
C ILE A 208 -12.09 2.97 14.98
N THR A 209 -13.04 2.64 14.12
CA THR A 209 -13.28 1.26 13.70
C THR A 209 -12.32 0.82 12.62
N MET A 210 -12.16 1.64 11.59
CA MET A 210 -11.53 1.22 10.33
C MET A 210 -10.04 1.58 10.23
N ALA A 211 -9.56 2.49 11.07
CA ALA A 211 -8.20 3.03 10.98
C ALA A 211 -7.88 3.72 9.63
N CYS A 212 -6.63 3.74 9.21
CA CYS A 212 -6.22 4.37 7.98
C CYS A 212 -6.77 3.64 6.74
N PRO A 213 -7.41 4.35 5.79
CA PRO A 213 -7.83 3.74 4.53
C PRO A 213 -6.61 3.39 3.69
N SER A 214 -6.22 2.15 3.60
CA SER A 214 -4.99 1.72 2.93
C SER A 214 -3.70 2.00 3.73
N THR A 215 -3.23 1.00 4.44
CA THR A 215 -2.13 1.05 5.39
C THR A 215 -0.76 1.30 4.76
N ARG A 216 -0.04 2.28 5.22
CA ARG A 216 1.32 2.38 5.78
C ARG A 216 1.66 3.84 6.10
N GLU A 217 2.00 4.06 7.37
CA GLU A 217 2.59 5.22 8.04
C GLU A 217 1.85 6.57 8.03
N THR A 218 1.39 6.95 9.21
CA THR A 218 0.81 8.20 9.71
C THR A 218 -0.57 8.60 9.21
N CYS A 219 -1.60 7.97 9.76
CA CYS A 219 -2.91 8.58 9.86
C CYS A 219 -3.02 9.38 11.18
N ARG A 220 -2.21 10.42 11.34
CA ARG A 220 -2.58 11.51 12.25
C ARG A 220 -3.76 12.21 11.60
N ARG A 221 -4.86 12.41 12.35
CA ARG A 221 -5.97 13.28 11.90
C ARG A 221 -5.33 14.52 11.30
N PRO A 222 -5.67 14.92 10.07
CA PRO A 222 -5.32 16.23 9.61
C PRO A 222 -5.93 17.21 10.62
N ILE A 223 -5.10 17.99 11.29
CA ILE A 223 -5.54 19.20 12.00
C ILE A 223 -5.87 20.18 10.86
N TRP A 224 -7.02 19.97 10.25
CA TRP A 224 -7.55 20.93 9.31
C TRP A 224 -8.50 21.82 10.08
N PRO A 225 -8.30 23.15 10.08
CA PRO A 225 -9.28 24.04 10.65
C PRO A 225 -10.59 23.85 9.88
N SER A 226 -11.65 23.51 10.61
CA SER A 226 -13.01 23.57 10.10
C SER A 226 -13.20 24.95 9.48
N ARG A 227 -13.46 25.02 8.16
CA ARG A 227 -13.99 26.25 7.57
C ARG A 227 -15.29 26.54 8.31
N ARG A 228 -15.26 27.54 9.18
CA ARG A 228 -16.48 28.15 9.67
C ARG A 228 -17.16 28.74 8.44
N SER A 229 -18.35 28.23 8.14
CA SER A 229 -19.30 28.88 7.27
C SER A 229 -19.64 30.25 7.87
N SER A 230 -19.27 31.30 7.19
CA SER A 230 -19.86 32.63 7.30
C SER A 230 -20.78 32.85 6.12
#